data_e704fb2157ae962049987b86a70b47a9
#
_entry.id   e704fb2157ae962049987b86a70b47a9
#
_cell.length_a   1.000
_cell.length_b   1.000
_cell.length_c   1.000
_cell.angle_alpha   90.00
_cell.angle_beta   90.00
_cell.angle_gamma   90.00
#
_symmetry.space_group_name_H-M   'P 1'
#
loop_
_entity.id
_entity.type
_entity.pdbx_description
1 polymer ?
#
loop_
_entity_poly.entity_id
_entity_poly.type
_entity_poly.pdbx_seq_one_letter_code
_entity_poly.pdbx_strand_id
1 'polypeptide(L)'
;KGAIEYISQDVWEAYYKRISQEAIAPENVKKAELKVVYSPLCGAGGEPVQEILKRLGATYWIPASQKDPSGDFATCPNPNPENDTAFNESYALAKEVKPDLVMATDPDSDRIAVAIPQGDGFRKFSGNEMGCMLLDYILSALQKAGKLPKEPVAVKSIVSTPLADRVAAAYGVKIRTVLTGFKYIGGVVLG
;
A
#
# COMPACT_ATOMS: atom_id res chain seq x y z
N LYS A 1 15.02 -13.14 32.45
CA LYS A 1 14.17 -13.55 31.32
C LYS A 1 13.02 -12.56 31.26
N GLY A 2 12.81 -11.86 30.14
CA GLY A 2 11.69 -10.94 29.96
C GLY A 2 10.36 -11.71 29.83
N ALA A 3 9.24 -11.04 30.14
CA ALA A 3 7.91 -11.52 29.81
C ALA A 3 7.64 -11.33 28.30
N ILE A 4 6.93 -12.27 27.69
CA ILE A 4 6.41 -12.15 26.33
C ILE A 4 4.89 -12.11 26.47
N GLU A 5 4.29 -11.05 25.97
CA GLU A 5 2.84 -10.84 26.01
C GLU A 5 2.31 -10.48 24.63
N TYR A 6 1.11 -10.94 24.31
CA TYR A 6 0.44 -10.53 23.08
C TYR A 6 -0.21 -9.16 23.28
N ILE A 7 -0.21 -8.36 22.21
CA ILE A 7 -0.91 -7.07 22.16
C ILE A 7 -2.41 -7.33 22.38
N SER A 8 -3.02 -6.58 23.29
CA SER A 8 -4.46 -6.70 23.61
C SER A 8 -5.34 -6.16 22.47
N GLN A 9 -6.59 -6.62 22.45
CA GLN A 9 -7.55 -6.26 21.40
C GLN A 9 -7.85 -4.75 21.35
N ASP A 10 -7.87 -4.07 22.48
CA ASP A 10 -8.10 -2.63 22.56
C ASP A 10 -6.97 -1.80 21.89
N VAL A 11 -5.72 -2.26 21.96
CA VAL A 11 -4.60 -1.66 21.25
C VAL A 11 -4.75 -1.83 19.74
N TRP A 12 -5.14 -3.04 19.28
CA TRP A 12 -5.44 -3.29 17.87
C TRP A 12 -6.58 -2.41 17.37
N GLU A 13 -7.67 -2.28 18.12
CA GLU A 13 -8.80 -1.42 17.76
C GLU A 13 -8.39 0.06 17.70
N ALA A 14 -7.56 0.53 18.62
CA ALA A 14 -7.03 1.89 18.58
C ALA A 14 -6.16 2.12 17.32
N TYR A 15 -5.32 1.15 16.95
CA TYR A 15 -4.52 1.18 15.73
C TYR A 15 -5.40 1.24 14.49
N TYR A 16 -6.36 0.31 14.33
CA TYR A 16 -7.25 0.29 13.17
C TYR A 16 -8.10 1.57 13.07
N LYS A 17 -8.58 2.08 14.18
CA LYS A 17 -9.32 3.35 14.23
C LYS A 17 -8.43 4.49 13.74
N ARG A 18 -7.16 4.54 14.16
CA ARG A 18 -6.24 5.59 13.76
C ARG A 18 -5.94 5.56 12.27
N ILE A 19 -5.58 4.41 11.71
CA ILE A 19 -5.27 4.32 10.29
C ILE A 19 -6.50 4.52 9.39
N SER A 20 -7.69 4.11 9.83
CA SER A 20 -8.93 4.34 9.09
C SER A 20 -9.26 5.83 8.91
N GLN A 21 -8.76 6.70 9.78
CA GLN A 21 -8.94 8.16 9.66
C GLN A 21 -8.16 8.77 8.49
N GLU A 22 -7.14 8.07 7.99
CA GLU A 22 -6.35 8.51 6.85
C GLU A 22 -6.99 8.10 5.50
N ALA A 23 -8.01 7.24 5.54
CA ALA A 23 -8.66 6.77 4.33
C ALA A 23 -9.51 7.90 3.69
N ILE A 24 -9.32 8.09 2.38
CA ILE A 24 -10.10 9.02 1.59
C ILE A 24 -11.21 8.24 0.89
N ALA A 25 -12.48 8.64 1.14
CA ALA A 25 -13.66 8.02 0.54
C ALA A 25 -13.69 6.47 0.66
N PRO A 26 -13.49 5.90 1.87
CA PRO A 26 -13.41 4.45 2.06
C PRO A 26 -14.69 3.71 1.64
N GLU A 27 -15.83 4.40 1.64
CA GLU A 27 -17.11 3.88 1.17
C GLU A 27 -17.11 3.45 -0.31
N ASN A 28 -16.19 3.97 -1.12
CA ASN A 28 -16.07 3.61 -2.52
C ASN A 28 -15.63 2.15 -2.71
N VAL A 29 -14.84 1.62 -1.80
CA VAL A 29 -14.40 0.21 -1.83
C VAL A 29 -15.60 -0.72 -1.77
N LYS A 30 -16.52 -0.46 -0.83
CA LYS A 30 -17.75 -1.24 -0.66
C LYS A 30 -18.70 -1.04 -1.84
N LYS A 31 -18.89 0.21 -2.31
CA LYS A 31 -19.76 0.51 -3.45
C LYS A 31 -19.30 -0.15 -4.75
N ALA A 32 -17.99 -0.28 -4.92
CA ALA A 32 -17.39 -0.94 -6.10
C ALA A 32 -17.39 -2.48 -5.97
N GLU A 33 -17.79 -3.03 -4.82
CA GLU A 33 -17.71 -4.48 -4.55
C GLU A 33 -16.29 -5.02 -4.83
N LEU A 34 -15.26 -4.24 -4.45
CA LEU A 34 -13.87 -4.48 -4.82
C LEU A 34 -13.40 -5.88 -4.43
N LYS A 35 -12.81 -6.58 -5.38
CA LYS A 35 -12.24 -7.92 -5.24
C LYS A 35 -10.72 -7.85 -5.29
N VAL A 36 -10.07 -8.37 -4.26
CA VAL A 36 -8.61 -8.24 -4.08
C VAL A 36 -7.99 -9.62 -3.87
N VAL A 37 -6.91 -9.92 -4.57
CA VAL A 37 -5.96 -10.95 -4.13
C VAL A 37 -4.83 -10.23 -3.42
N TYR A 38 -4.60 -10.60 -2.16
CA TYR A 38 -3.55 -10.02 -1.33
C TYR A 38 -2.55 -11.08 -0.88
N SER A 39 -1.26 -10.79 -0.97
CA SER A 39 -0.22 -11.64 -0.36
C SER A 39 0.63 -10.82 0.61
N PRO A 40 0.79 -11.29 1.87
CA PRO A 40 1.76 -10.76 2.81
C PRO A 40 3.19 -11.26 2.55
N LEU A 41 3.42 -12.09 1.53
CA LEU A 41 4.70 -12.75 1.24
C LEU A 41 5.31 -13.43 2.48
N CYS A 42 4.49 -14.18 3.22
CA CYS A 42 4.85 -14.85 4.49
C CYS A 42 5.27 -13.84 5.60
N GLY A 43 4.82 -12.60 5.52
CA GLY A 43 5.24 -11.52 6.41
C GLY A 43 4.18 -11.08 7.44
N ALA A 44 4.53 -10.06 8.21
CA ALA A 44 3.74 -9.53 9.33
C ALA A 44 2.44 -8.82 8.89
N GLY A 45 2.33 -8.38 7.63
CA GLY A 45 1.15 -7.70 7.10
C GLY A 45 -0.09 -8.58 6.97
N GLY A 46 0.02 -9.90 7.14
CA GLY A 46 -1.06 -10.84 6.92
C GLY A 46 -2.33 -10.49 7.68
N GLU A 47 -2.27 -10.45 8.99
CA GLU A 47 -3.44 -10.17 9.84
C GLU A 47 -3.94 -8.72 9.71
N PRO A 48 -3.10 -7.67 9.87
CA PRO A 48 -3.61 -6.30 9.87
C PRO A 48 -4.19 -5.85 8.53
N VAL A 49 -3.62 -6.27 7.40
CA VAL A 49 -4.17 -5.90 6.08
C VAL A 49 -5.50 -6.63 5.80
N GLN A 50 -5.63 -7.90 6.19
CA GLN A 50 -6.92 -8.62 6.10
C GLN A 50 -8.01 -7.89 6.87
N GLU A 51 -7.73 -7.47 8.11
CA GLU A 51 -8.71 -6.76 8.92
C GLU A 51 -9.11 -5.42 8.29
N ILE A 52 -8.17 -4.69 7.70
CA ILE A 52 -8.49 -3.44 6.98
C ILE A 52 -9.34 -3.72 5.73
N LEU A 53 -9.00 -4.70 4.91
CA LEU A 53 -9.80 -5.07 3.74
C LEU A 53 -11.22 -5.45 4.13
N LYS A 54 -11.38 -6.21 5.20
CA LYS A 54 -12.69 -6.59 5.77
C LYS A 54 -13.47 -5.35 6.24
N ARG A 55 -12.87 -4.43 6.97
CA ARG A 55 -13.50 -3.18 7.44
C ARG A 55 -13.93 -2.28 6.29
N LEU A 56 -13.15 -2.26 5.20
CA LEU A 56 -13.49 -1.54 3.98
C LEU A 56 -14.60 -2.21 3.16
N GLY A 57 -14.97 -3.46 3.48
CA GLY A 57 -15.99 -4.22 2.77
C GLY A 57 -15.50 -4.80 1.44
N ALA A 58 -14.20 -4.96 1.26
CA ALA A 58 -13.64 -5.65 0.10
C ALA A 58 -13.79 -7.17 0.23
N THR A 59 -14.03 -7.84 -0.90
CA THR A 59 -13.89 -9.29 -0.98
C THR A 59 -12.43 -9.61 -1.26
N TYR A 60 -11.81 -10.50 -0.48
CA TYR A 60 -10.40 -10.80 -0.69
C TYR A 60 -10.05 -12.28 -0.56
N TRP A 61 -8.96 -12.66 -1.20
CA TRP A 61 -8.35 -13.99 -1.15
C TRP A 61 -6.85 -13.85 -0.91
N ILE A 62 -6.26 -14.85 -0.27
CA ILE A 62 -4.82 -14.90 0.02
C ILE A 62 -4.28 -16.25 -0.43
N PRO A 63 -3.14 -16.29 -1.15
CA PRO A 63 -2.47 -17.54 -1.46
C PRO A 63 -2.15 -18.31 -0.18
N ALA A 64 -2.67 -19.55 -0.06
CA ALA A 64 -2.54 -20.35 1.16
C ALA A 64 -1.07 -20.57 1.59
N SER A 65 -0.17 -20.70 0.61
CA SER A 65 1.26 -20.89 0.82
C SER A 65 2.01 -19.66 1.34
N GLN A 66 1.39 -18.48 1.32
CA GLN A 66 2.03 -17.21 1.70
C GLN A 66 1.27 -16.47 2.81
N LYS A 67 0.18 -17.05 3.31
CA LYS A 67 -0.72 -16.41 4.27
C LYS A 67 -0.09 -16.22 5.64
N ASP A 68 0.58 -17.26 6.13
CA ASP A 68 1.13 -17.28 7.49
C ASP A 68 2.60 -16.83 7.50
N PRO A 69 3.04 -16.10 8.53
CA PRO A 69 4.43 -15.70 8.66
C PRO A 69 5.38 -16.92 8.66
N SER A 70 6.39 -16.88 7.81
CA SER A 70 7.42 -17.93 7.73
C SER A 70 8.75 -17.33 7.31
N GLY A 71 9.80 -17.60 8.09
CA GLY A 71 11.17 -17.22 7.77
C GLY A 71 11.83 -18.06 6.68
N ASP A 72 11.19 -19.17 6.27
CA ASP A 72 11.75 -20.06 5.24
C ASP A 72 11.48 -19.53 3.82
N PHE A 73 10.45 -18.71 3.63
CA PHE A 73 10.05 -18.12 2.35
C PHE A 73 10.01 -19.12 1.19
N ALA A 74 9.55 -20.35 1.46
CA ALA A 74 9.64 -21.50 0.53
C ALA A 74 9.02 -21.22 -0.85
N THR A 75 7.93 -20.48 -0.91
CA THR A 75 7.24 -20.10 -2.17
C THR A 75 7.62 -18.72 -2.69
N CYS A 76 8.46 -17.98 -1.95
CA CYS A 76 8.93 -16.67 -2.30
C CYS A 76 10.34 -16.43 -1.75
N PRO A 77 11.39 -17.08 -2.30
CA PRO A 77 12.77 -16.96 -1.78
C PRO A 77 13.32 -15.53 -1.79
N ASN A 78 12.73 -14.66 -2.59
CA ASN A 78 13.00 -13.23 -2.59
C ASN A 78 11.67 -12.47 -2.37
N PRO A 79 11.27 -12.25 -1.09
CA PRO A 79 9.96 -11.69 -0.74
C PRO A 79 9.92 -10.15 -0.92
N ASN A 80 10.39 -9.69 -2.06
CA ASN A 80 10.32 -8.29 -2.46
C ASN A 80 9.19 -8.13 -3.50
N PRO A 81 8.14 -7.35 -3.22
CA PRO A 81 7.00 -7.17 -4.12
C PRO A 81 7.37 -6.44 -5.42
N GLU A 82 8.54 -5.83 -5.52
CA GLU A 82 9.05 -5.29 -6.78
C GLU A 82 9.47 -6.39 -7.77
N ASN A 83 9.81 -7.59 -7.28
CA ASN A 83 10.13 -8.73 -8.13
C ASN A 83 8.87 -9.37 -8.71
N ASP A 84 8.91 -9.72 -9.99
CA ASP A 84 7.77 -10.36 -10.65
C ASP A 84 7.47 -11.76 -10.08
N THR A 85 8.51 -12.50 -9.71
CA THR A 85 8.37 -13.84 -9.11
C THR A 85 7.63 -13.84 -7.77
N ALA A 86 7.66 -12.74 -7.02
CA ALA A 86 6.92 -12.61 -5.76
C ALA A 86 5.40 -12.72 -5.96
N PHE A 87 4.90 -12.39 -7.15
CA PHE A 87 3.48 -12.44 -7.50
C PHE A 87 3.00 -13.78 -8.06
N ASN A 88 3.87 -14.76 -8.28
CA ASN A 88 3.49 -16.02 -8.94
C ASN A 88 2.29 -16.71 -8.28
N GLU A 89 2.31 -16.90 -6.96
CA GLU A 89 1.20 -17.52 -6.21
C GLU A 89 -0.07 -16.65 -6.29
N SER A 90 0.09 -15.33 -6.17
CA SER A 90 -1.03 -14.39 -6.28
C SER A 90 -1.64 -14.38 -7.68
N TYR A 91 -0.83 -14.45 -8.73
CA TYR A 91 -1.33 -14.51 -10.12
C TYR A 91 -2.01 -15.85 -10.43
N ALA A 92 -1.49 -16.96 -9.88
CA ALA A 92 -2.15 -18.26 -10.01
C ALA A 92 -3.56 -18.21 -9.41
N LEU A 93 -3.69 -17.75 -8.16
CA LEU A 93 -4.98 -17.58 -7.49
C LEU A 93 -5.88 -16.57 -8.20
N ALA A 94 -5.33 -15.46 -8.70
CA ALA A 94 -6.09 -14.42 -9.40
C ALA A 94 -6.73 -14.92 -10.72
N LYS A 95 -6.12 -15.86 -11.41
CA LYS A 95 -6.73 -16.48 -12.60
C LYS A 95 -8.00 -17.26 -12.27
N GLU A 96 -8.09 -17.82 -11.06
CA GLU A 96 -9.24 -18.57 -10.58
C GLU A 96 -10.36 -17.64 -10.09
N VAL A 97 -10.02 -16.67 -9.22
CA VAL A 97 -11.01 -15.83 -8.53
C VAL A 97 -11.37 -14.54 -9.26
N LYS A 98 -10.59 -14.17 -10.29
CA LYS A 98 -10.79 -12.98 -11.15
C LYS A 98 -10.99 -11.70 -10.34
N PRO A 99 -9.97 -11.25 -9.60
CA PRO A 99 -10.03 -10.03 -8.81
C PRO A 99 -9.91 -8.79 -9.69
N ASP A 100 -10.26 -7.64 -9.14
CA ASP A 100 -10.02 -6.33 -9.75
C ASP A 100 -8.58 -5.87 -9.49
N LEU A 101 -7.98 -6.33 -8.38
CA LEU A 101 -6.68 -5.89 -7.88
C LEU A 101 -5.89 -7.06 -7.29
N VAL A 102 -4.59 -7.09 -7.56
CA VAL A 102 -3.63 -7.98 -6.90
C VAL A 102 -2.62 -7.13 -6.15
N MET A 103 -2.44 -7.39 -4.86
CA MET A 103 -1.53 -6.64 -3.99
C MET A 103 -0.58 -7.59 -3.28
N ALA A 104 0.65 -7.13 -3.03
CA ALA A 104 1.56 -7.80 -2.12
C ALA A 104 2.32 -6.78 -1.27
N THR A 105 2.55 -7.12 0.00
CA THR A 105 3.47 -6.40 0.88
C THR A 105 4.70 -7.27 1.13
N ASP A 106 5.83 -6.63 1.39
CA ASP A 106 7.02 -7.36 1.85
C ASP A 106 6.87 -7.83 3.32
N PRO A 107 7.81 -8.63 3.85
CA PRO A 107 7.64 -9.26 5.15
C PRO A 107 7.48 -8.32 6.34
N ASP A 108 8.11 -7.15 6.34
CA ASP A 108 7.96 -6.12 7.38
C ASP A 108 6.90 -5.05 7.02
N SER A 109 6.29 -5.19 5.82
CA SER A 109 5.13 -4.41 5.35
C SER A 109 5.40 -2.91 5.19
N ASP A 110 6.65 -2.51 4.94
CA ASP A 110 7.00 -1.13 4.63
C ASP A 110 6.91 -0.82 3.12
N ARG A 111 6.79 -1.84 2.27
CA ARG A 111 6.61 -1.74 0.82
C ARG A 111 5.34 -2.44 0.37
N ILE A 112 4.71 -1.90 -0.66
CA ILE A 112 3.56 -2.49 -1.33
C ILE A 112 3.75 -2.42 -2.85
N ALA A 113 3.36 -3.45 -3.55
CA ALA A 113 3.19 -3.41 -4.99
C ALA A 113 1.78 -3.88 -5.38
N VAL A 114 1.34 -3.37 -6.52
CA VAL A 114 -0.02 -3.55 -7.03
C VAL A 114 0.04 -3.96 -8.49
N ALA A 115 -0.84 -4.88 -8.85
CA ALA A 115 -1.09 -5.25 -10.24
C ALA A 115 -2.59 -5.32 -10.53
N ILE A 116 -2.95 -5.13 -11.78
CA ILE A 116 -4.33 -5.27 -12.26
C ILE A 116 -4.38 -6.31 -13.38
N PRO A 117 -5.52 -6.99 -13.58
CA PRO A 117 -5.74 -7.80 -14.78
C PRO A 117 -5.60 -6.94 -16.04
N GLN A 118 -4.89 -7.46 -17.04
CA GLN A 118 -4.73 -6.82 -18.35
C GLN A 118 -4.59 -7.87 -19.45
N GLY A 119 -5.58 -7.97 -20.34
CA GLY A 119 -5.64 -9.05 -21.33
C GLY A 119 -5.66 -10.41 -20.64
N ASP A 120 -4.81 -11.33 -21.09
CA ASP A 120 -4.67 -12.68 -20.50
C ASP A 120 -3.69 -12.74 -19.32
N GLY A 121 -3.15 -11.58 -18.90
CA GLY A 121 -2.13 -11.47 -17.85
C GLY A 121 -2.43 -10.39 -16.83
N PHE A 122 -1.36 -9.86 -16.26
CA PHE A 122 -1.41 -8.81 -15.23
C PHE A 122 -0.40 -7.71 -15.55
N ARG A 123 -0.80 -6.47 -15.31
CA ARG A 123 0.09 -5.32 -15.32
C ARG A 123 0.43 -4.94 -13.90
N LYS A 124 1.69 -5.10 -13.52
CA LYS A 124 2.24 -4.59 -12.26
C LYS A 124 2.65 -3.13 -12.43
N PHE A 125 2.33 -2.31 -11.43
CA PHE A 125 2.75 -0.91 -11.37
C PHE A 125 4.08 -0.79 -10.62
N SER A 126 4.97 0.04 -11.12
CA SER A 126 6.17 0.42 -10.40
C SER A 126 5.85 1.32 -9.21
N GLY A 127 6.75 1.39 -8.22
CA GLY A 127 6.60 2.31 -7.08
C GLY A 127 6.48 3.77 -7.52
N ASN A 128 7.17 4.16 -8.60
CA ASN A 128 7.06 5.51 -9.16
C ASN A 128 5.70 5.79 -9.80
N GLU A 129 5.11 4.84 -10.52
CA GLU A 129 3.75 4.98 -11.06
C GLU A 129 2.72 5.08 -9.93
N MET A 130 2.80 4.17 -8.94
CA MET A 130 1.92 4.20 -7.78
C MET A 130 2.06 5.50 -7.00
N GLY A 131 3.29 5.96 -6.75
CA GLY A 131 3.54 7.22 -6.06
C GLY A 131 2.91 8.42 -6.75
N CYS A 132 2.99 8.50 -8.08
CA CYS A 132 2.35 9.57 -8.85
C CYS A 132 0.81 9.48 -8.79
N MET A 133 0.23 8.28 -8.93
CA MET A 133 -1.22 8.08 -8.85
C MET A 133 -1.75 8.43 -7.45
N LEU A 134 -1.06 8.01 -6.39
CA LEU A 134 -1.44 8.34 -5.01
C LEU A 134 -1.31 9.84 -4.73
N LEU A 135 -0.25 10.49 -5.23
CA LEU A 135 -0.07 11.93 -5.09
C LEU A 135 -1.22 12.69 -5.76
N ASP A 136 -1.57 12.35 -7.00
CA ASP A 136 -2.70 12.95 -7.72
C ASP A 136 -4.02 12.73 -6.99
N TYR A 137 -4.29 11.50 -6.56
CA TYR A 137 -5.49 11.14 -5.83
C TYR A 137 -5.65 11.94 -4.53
N ILE A 138 -4.61 12.01 -3.71
CA ILE A 138 -4.62 12.73 -2.44
C ILE A 138 -4.80 14.24 -2.68
N LEU A 139 -4.02 14.83 -3.60
CA LEU A 139 -4.09 16.27 -3.86
C LEU A 139 -5.43 16.67 -4.46
N SER A 140 -5.97 15.88 -5.39
CA SER A 140 -7.30 16.16 -5.96
C SER A 140 -8.39 16.08 -4.90
N ALA A 141 -8.32 15.12 -3.99
CA ALA A 141 -9.28 14.96 -2.92
C ALA A 141 -9.21 16.12 -1.90
N LEU A 142 -8.00 16.52 -1.51
CA LEU A 142 -7.79 17.67 -0.61
C LEU A 142 -8.28 18.97 -1.24
N GLN A 143 -7.99 19.16 -2.54
CA GLN A 143 -8.45 20.34 -3.27
C GLN A 143 -9.98 20.42 -3.36
N LYS A 144 -10.63 19.30 -3.74
CA LYS A 144 -12.11 19.19 -3.80
C LYS A 144 -12.77 19.44 -2.45
N ALA A 145 -12.12 18.99 -1.37
CA ALA A 145 -12.61 19.19 0.00
C ALA A 145 -12.29 20.59 0.58
N GLY A 146 -11.57 21.44 -0.15
CA GLY A 146 -11.10 22.75 0.37
C GLY A 146 -10.10 22.62 1.53
N LYS A 147 -9.42 21.49 1.63
CA LYS A 147 -8.48 21.16 2.72
C LYS A 147 -7.00 21.28 2.31
N LEU A 148 -6.72 21.71 1.09
CA LEU A 148 -5.34 21.94 0.68
C LEU A 148 -4.77 23.13 1.46
N PRO A 149 -3.61 23.00 2.13
CA PRO A 149 -2.98 24.10 2.87
C PRO A 149 -2.69 25.31 1.97
N LYS A 150 -2.50 26.48 2.57
CA LYS A 150 -2.16 27.72 1.81
C LYS A 150 -0.80 27.61 1.11
N GLU A 151 0.16 26.96 1.75
CA GLU A 151 1.49 26.68 1.20
C GLU A 151 1.76 25.18 1.22
N PRO A 152 1.13 24.42 0.32
CA PRO A 152 1.24 22.98 0.36
C PRO A 152 2.62 22.52 -0.13
N VAL A 153 3.21 21.59 0.60
CA VAL A 153 4.51 20.98 0.28
C VAL A 153 4.37 19.47 0.25
N ALA A 154 4.93 18.84 -0.76
CA ALA A 154 5.16 17.41 -0.78
C ALA A 154 6.67 17.12 -0.76
N VAL A 155 7.06 15.99 -0.21
CA VAL A 155 8.46 15.58 -0.10
C VAL A 155 8.68 14.28 -0.84
N LYS A 156 9.75 14.20 -1.62
CA LYS A 156 10.16 12.97 -2.30
C LYS A 156 11.66 12.72 -2.15
N SER A 157 12.08 11.47 -2.31
CA SER A 157 13.50 11.16 -2.39
C SER A 157 14.06 11.45 -3.79
N ILE A 158 15.38 11.62 -3.87
CA ILE A 158 16.11 11.89 -5.13
C ILE A 158 15.91 10.79 -6.19
N VAL A 159 15.60 9.55 -5.77
CA VAL A 159 15.37 8.42 -6.67
C VAL A 159 13.93 8.35 -7.20
N SER A 160 13.04 9.20 -6.72
CA SER A 160 11.66 9.26 -7.18
C SER A 160 11.55 10.00 -8.52
N THR A 161 10.59 9.60 -9.34
CA THR A 161 10.41 10.15 -10.70
C THR A 161 10.16 11.67 -10.71
N PRO A 162 10.72 12.40 -11.69
CA PRO A 162 10.39 13.81 -11.92
C PRO A 162 8.92 14.07 -12.30
N LEU A 163 8.17 13.02 -12.69
CA LEU A 163 6.74 13.16 -12.98
C LEU A 163 5.96 13.66 -11.75
N ALA A 164 6.36 13.27 -10.55
CA ALA A 164 5.77 13.74 -9.30
C ALA A 164 5.80 15.26 -9.16
N ASP A 165 6.86 15.93 -9.66
CA ASP A 165 6.95 17.39 -9.63
C ASP A 165 5.88 18.03 -10.51
N ARG A 166 5.58 17.45 -11.68
CA ARG A 166 4.54 17.94 -12.57
C ARG A 166 3.15 17.70 -12.02
N VAL A 167 2.92 16.54 -11.42
CA VAL A 167 1.66 16.23 -10.73
C VAL A 167 1.42 17.24 -9.61
N ALA A 168 2.38 17.45 -8.72
CA ALA A 168 2.27 18.40 -7.62
C ALA A 168 2.02 19.85 -8.13
N ALA A 169 2.75 20.27 -9.15
CA ALA A 169 2.61 21.61 -9.74
C ALA A 169 1.20 21.88 -10.27
N ALA A 170 0.50 20.86 -10.80
CA ALA A 170 -0.89 21.00 -11.27
C ALA A 170 -1.87 21.39 -10.14
N TYR A 171 -1.50 21.14 -8.89
CA TYR A 171 -2.26 21.52 -7.69
C TYR A 171 -1.66 22.70 -6.93
N GLY A 172 -0.64 23.36 -7.49
CA GLY A 172 0.07 24.44 -6.81
C GLY A 172 0.93 23.98 -5.63
N VAL A 173 1.28 22.70 -5.57
CA VAL A 173 2.08 22.08 -4.50
C VAL A 173 3.56 22.14 -4.84
N LYS A 174 4.38 22.59 -3.88
CA LYS A 174 5.85 22.59 -4.03
C LYS A 174 6.41 21.22 -3.64
N ILE A 175 7.32 20.68 -4.47
CA ILE A 175 8.08 19.47 -4.11
C ILE A 175 9.41 19.89 -3.48
N ARG A 176 9.73 19.25 -2.35
CA ARG A 176 11.08 19.21 -1.78
C ARG A 176 11.71 17.85 -2.03
N THR A 177 12.85 17.84 -2.71
CA THR A 177 13.60 16.62 -2.97
C THR A 177 14.70 16.45 -1.93
N VAL A 178 14.76 15.28 -1.31
CA VAL A 178 15.72 14.95 -0.27
C VAL A 178 16.50 13.67 -0.62
N LEU A 179 17.54 13.35 0.13
CA LEU A 179 18.27 12.08 0.02
C LEU A 179 17.36 10.90 0.38
N THR A 180 17.71 9.72 -0.10
CA THR A 180 16.98 8.49 0.23
C THR A 180 17.10 8.16 1.71
N GLY A 181 15.96 7.91 2.34
CA GLY A 181 15.82 7.58 3.75
C GLY A 181 14.76 8.43 4.43
N PHE A 182 13.88 7.77 5.17
CA PHE A 182 12.71 8.40 5.80
C PHE A 182 13.10 9.52 6.79
N LYS A 183 14.28 9.41 7.40
CA LYS A 183 14.85 10.48 8.28
C LYS A 183 14.95 11.85 7.60
N TYR A 184 15.26 11.87 6.28
CA TYR A 184 15.36 13.12 5.54
C TYR A 184 13.99 13.70 5.20
N ILE A 185 13.03 12.83 4.91
CA ILE A 185 11.63 13.21 4.71
C ILE A 185 11.08 13.77 6.02
N GLY A 186 11.25 13.04 7.12
CA GLY A 186 10.82 13.46 8.46
C GLY A 186 11.43 14.79 8.89
N GLY A 187 12.71 15.02 8.59
CA GLY A 187 13.38 16.29 8.87
C GLY A 187 12.74 17.50 8.16
N VAL A 188 12.16 17.31 6.97
CA VAL A 188 11.42 18.38 6.27
C VAL A 188 10.02 18.57 6.83
N VAL A 189 9.37 17.50 7.30
CA VAL A 189 8.00 17.56 7.85
C VAL A 189 7.99 18.18 9.25
N LEU A 190 9.04 17.95 10.03
CA LEU A 190 9.15 18.40 11.44
C LEU A 190 9.80 19.77 11.59
N GLY A 191 10.57 20.24 10.60
CA GLY A 191 11.34 21.46 10.64
C GLY A 191 10.80 22.62 9.90
#